data_597b521d76c0ab2996f299bb478ebafa
#
_entry.id   597b521d76c0ab2996f299bb478ebafa
#
_cell.length_a   1.000
_cell.length_b   1.000
_cell.length_c   1.000
_cell.angle_alpha   90.00
_cell.angle_beta   90.00
_cell.angle_gamma   90.00
#
_symmetry.space_group_name_H-M   'P 1'
#
loop_
_entity.id
_entity.type
_entity.pdbx_description
1 polymer ?
#
loop_
_entity_poly.entity_id
_entity_poly.type
_entity_poly.pdbx_seq_one_letter_code
_entity_poly.pdbx_strand_id
1 'polypeptide(L)'
;MTTASADIIDLLAGLTSGGERGVALAAVRDERPQARENAQRSFEALLEPAAPGTFPLAERYAVAAYVAQLHAFDTATAFYGDLLGDEEPALVAPVAAAAAASATSGPYGLYRE
;
A
#
# COMPACT_ATOMS: atom_id res chain seq x y z
N MET A 1 -10.52 3.81 10.13
CA MET A 1 -11.02 4.14 8.77
C MET A 1 -11.13 2.86 7.97
N THR A 2 -12.28 2.59 7.45
CA THR A 2 -12.42 1.44 6.56
C THR A 2 -12.17 1.89 5.12
N THR A 3 -11.39 1.13 4.38
CA THR A 3 -11.15 1.36 2.96
C THR A 3 -12.19 0.65 2.10
N ALA A 4 -13.22 0.06 2.72
CA ALA A 4 -14.21 -0.80 2.05
C ALA A 4 -14.96 -0.12 0.90
N SER A 5 -15.12 1.21 0.95
CA SER A 5 -15.79 1.99 -0.11
C SER A 5 -14.84 2.72 -1.03
N ALA A 6 -13.53 2.71 -0.74
CA ALA A 6 -12.52 3.40 -1.51
C ALA A 6 -11.70 2.41 -2.33
N ASP A 7 -11.42 2.73 -3.58
CA ASP A 7 -10.59 1.91 -4.44
C ASP A 7 -9.11 2.04 -4.03
N ILE A 8 -8.49 0.90 -3.71
CA ILE A 8 -7.11 0.88 -3.22
C ILE A 8 -6.10 1.45 -4.23
N ILE A 9 -6.32 1.21 -5.52
CA ILE A 9 -5.40 1.70 -6.55
C ILE A 9 -5.48 3.23 -6.66
N ASP A 10 -6.68 3.81 -6.56
CA ASP A 10 -6.83 5.26 -6.55
C ASP A 10 -6.09 5.86 -5.34
N LEU A 11 -6.21 5.25 -4.17
CA LEU A 11 -5.53 5.71 -2.96
C LEU A 11 -4.00 5.63 -3.11
N LEU A 12 -3.50 4.51 -3.60
CA LEU A 12 -2.05 4.31 -3.77
C LEU A 12 -1.48 5.18 -4.90
N ALA A 13 -2.28 5.49 -5.91
CA ALA A 13 -1.88 6.41 -6.98
C ALA A 13 -1.98 7.88 -6.57
N GLY A 14 -2.58 8.17 -5.40
CA GLY A 14 -2.76 9.53 -4.93
C GLY A 14 -3.80 10.32 -5.73
N LEU A 15 -4.78 9.64 -6.33
CA LEU A 15 -5.80 10.25 -7.16
C LEU A 15 -7.14 10.29 -6.46
N THR A 16 -7.88 11.39 -6.66
CA THR A 16 -9.26 11.47 -6.22
C THR A 16 -10.18 10.92 -7.31
N SER A 17 -11.16 10.11 -6.91
CA SER A 17 -12.08 9.47 -7.86
C SER A 17 -12.87 10.45 -8.72
N GLY A 18 -13.14 11.66 -8.23
CA GLY A 18 -13.83 12.71 -8.96
C GLY A 18 -12.93 13.63 -9.78
N GLY A 19 -11.60 13.50 -9.67
CA GLY A 19 -10.66 14.32 -10.42
C GLY A 19 -10.47 13.82 -11.84
N GLU A 20 -9.94 14.68 -12.72
CA GLU A 20 -9.71 14.34 -14.12
C GLU A 20 -8.84 13.10 -14.29
N ARG A 21 -7.74 13.02 -13.55
CA ARG A 21 -6.83 11.86 -13.61
C ARG A 21 -7.47 10.60 -13.04
N GLY A 22 -8.25 10.75 -11.96
CA GLY A 22 -8.96 9.62 -11.36
C GLY A 22 -10.02 9.06 -12.30
N VAL A 23 -10.76 9.92 -12.99
CA VAL A 23 -11.75 9.51 -13.99
C VAL A 23 -11.07 8.80 -15.17
N ALA A 24 -9.94 9.32 -15.64
CA ALA A 24 -9.18 8.70 -16.72
C ALA A 24 -8.64 7.32 -16.32
N LEU A 25 -8.10 7.18 -15.13
CA LEU A 25 -7.64 5.89 -14.61
C LEU A 25 -8.79 4.89 -14.47
N ALA A 26 -9.93 5.34 -13.95
CA ALA A 26 -11.12 4.49 -13.82
C ALA A 26 -11.58 3.96 -15.17
N ALA A 27 -11.58 4.79 -16.20
CA ALA A 27 -11.96 4.38 -17.55
C ALA A 27 -11.03 3.29 -18.10
N VAL A 28 -9.73 3.42 -17.89
CA VAL A 28 -8.74 2.41 -18.30
C VAL A 28 -8.97 1.11 -17.53
N ARG A 29 -9.17 1.20 -16.23
CA ARG A 29 -9.35 0.02 -15.36
C ARG A 29 -10.68 -0.69 -15.61
N ASP A 30 -11.70 0.03 -16.05
CA ASP A 30 -13.01 -0.55 -16.37
C ASP A 30 -12.97 -1.45 -17.60
N GLU A 31 -11.92 -1.36 -18.42
CA GLU A 31 -11.70 -2.31 -19.50
C GLU A 31 -11.36 -3.72 -18.99
N ARG A 32 -10.92 -3.83 -17.73
CA ARG A 32 -10.60 -5.09 -17.08
C ARG A 32 -11.22 -5.14 -15.69
N PRO A 33 -12.56 -5.25 -15.61
CA PRO A 33 -13.26 -5.15 -14.33
C PRO A 33 -12.86 -6.22 -13.33
N GLN A 34 -12.53 -7.43 -13.79
CA GLN A 34 -12.08 -8.49 -12.89
C GLN A 34 -10.72 -8.19 -12.26
N ALA A 35 -9.80 -7.62 -13.02
CA ALA A 35 -8.49 -7.20 -12.51
C ALA A 35 -8.66 -6.09 -11.46
N ARG A 36 -9.55 -5.13 -11.72
CA ARG A 36 -9.88 -4.07 -10.77
C ARG A 36 -10.44 -4.62 -9.46
N GLU A 37 -11.41 -5.51 -9.56
CA GLU A 37 -12.02 -6.16 -8.40
C GLU A 37 -11.01 -6.99 -7.61
N ASN A 38 -10.17 -7.74 -8.31
CA ASN A 38 -9.16 -8.58 -7.67
C ASN A 38 -8.10 -7.76 -6.93
N ALA A 39 -7.71 -6.61 -7.45
CA ALA A 39 -6.78 -5.71 -6.77
C ALA A 39 -7.35 -5.26 -5.41
N GLN A 40 -8.63 -4.86 -5.38
CA GLN A 40 -9.30 -4.47 -4.15
C GLN A 40 -9.42 -5.63 -3.18
N ARG A 41 -9.86 -6.79 -3.65
CA ARG A 41 -10.00 -7.99 -2.82
C ARG A 41 -8.68 -8.47 -2.25
N SER A 42 -7.60 -8.38 -3.02
CA SER A 42 -6.27 -8.75 -2.54
C SER A 42 -5.82 -7.84 -1.40
N PHE A 43 -6.04 -6.54 -1.52
CA PHE A 43 -5.75 -5.61 -0.43
C PHE A 43 -6.53 -5.99 0.83
N GLU A 44 -7.84 -6.18 0.71
CA GLU A 44 -8.69 -6.52 1.85
C GLU A 44 -8.27 -7.83 2.51
N ALA A 45 -7.96 -8.85 1.72
CA ALA A 45 -7.57 -10.16 2.23
C ALA A 45 -6.21 -10.13 2.93
N LEU A 46 -5.27 -9.36 2.42
CA LEU A 46 -3.90 -9.32 2.95
C LEU A 46 -3.74 -8.30 4.07
N LEU A 47 -4.36 -7.14 3.96
CA LEU A 47 -4.15 -6.03 4.89
C LEU A 47 -5.28 -5.87 5.91
N GLU A 48 -6.51 -6.17 5.53
CA GLU A 48 -7.68 -5.90 6.37
C GLU A 48 -8.66 -7.10 6.43
N PRO A 49 -8.16 -8.32 6.69
CA PRO A 49 -9.06 -9.47 6.78
C PRO A 49 -9.98 -9.36 7.99
N ALA A 50 -11.21 -9.89 7.86
CA ALA A 50 -12.18 -9.90 8.95
C ALA A 50 -11.69 -10.71 10.15
N ALA A 51 -10.89 -11.76 9.91
CA ALA A 51 -10.33 -12.63 10.96
C ALA A 51 -8.83 -12.77 10.73
N PRO A 52 -7.99 -11.85 11.24
CA PRO A 52 -6.57 -11.85 10.95
C PRO A 52 -5.78 -13.01 11.56
N GLY A 53 -6.33 -13.73 12.55
CA GLY A 53 -5.66 -14.88 13.14
C GLY A 53 -4.38 -14.50 13.89
N THR A 54 -3.32 -15.28 13.66
CA THR A 54 -2.03 -15.07 14.33
C THR A 54 -1.16 -14.00 13.67
N PHE A 55 -1.64 -13.38 12.61
CA PHE A 55 -0.98 -12.25 11.94
C PHE A 55 -1.85 -11.01 12.08
N PRO A 56 -1.73 -10.26 13.21
CA PRO A 56 -2.63 -9.16 13.52
C PRO A 56 -2.49 -7.98 12.56
N LEU A 57 -3.50 -7.11 12.52
CA LEU A 57 -3.52 -5.94 11.65
C LEU A 57 -2.30 -5.05 11.83
N ALA A 58 -1.86 -4.83 13.07
CA ALA A 58 -0.69 -4.01 13.34
C ALA A 58 0.56 -4.52 12.63
N GLU A 59 0.78 -5.83 12.64
CA GLU A 59 1.93 -6.43 11.95
C GLU A 59 1.77 -6.35 10.42
N ARG A 60 0.55 -6.54 9.92
CA ARG A 60 0.27 -6.41 8.47
C ARG A 60 0.57 -5.00 7.98
N TYR A 61 0.10 -3.99 8.70
CA TYR A 61 0.38 -2.59 8.35
C TYR A 61 1.86 -2.25 8.52
N ALA A 62 2.53 -2.82 9.55
CA ALA A 62 3.97 -2.62 9.74
C ALA A 62 4.78 -3.15 8.56
N VAL A 63 4.47 -4.35 8.08
CA VAL A 63 5.13 -4.92 6.89
C VAL A 63 4.87 -4.07 5.66
N ALA A 64 3.61 -3.65 5.44
CA ALA A 64 3.27 -2.82 4.29
C ALA A 64 3.99 -1.47 4.32
N ALA A 65 4.04 -0.82 5.48
CA ALA A 65 4.74 0.45 5.66
C ALA A 65 6.25 0.30 5.43
N TYR A 66 6.84 -0.77 5.93
CA TYR A 66 8.25 -1.09 5.74
C TYR A 66 8.58 -1.26 4.25
N VAL A 67 7.80 -2.07 3.55
CA VAL A 67 8.01 -2.32 2.11
C VAL A 67 7.83 -1.04 1.30
N ALA A 68 6.79 -0.24 1.59
CA ALA A 68 6.57 1.02 0.90
C ALA A 68 7.74 1.98 1.06
N GLN A 69 8.31 2.05 2.27
CA GLN A 69 9.49 2.90 2.52
C GLN A 69 10.73 2.42 1.78
N LEU A 70 10.94 1.10 1.69
CA LEU A 70 12.04 0.54 0.92
C LEU A 70 11.94 0.87 -0.57
N HIS A 71 10.71 0.97 -1.11
CA HIS A 71 10.47 1.38 -2.49
C HIS A 71 10.55 2.90 -2.69
N ALA A 72 10.65 3.68 -1.61
CA ALA A 72 10.72 5.14 -1.65
C ALA A 72 9.56 5.79 -2.43
N PHE A 73 8.38 5.20 -2.36
CA PHE A 73 7.17 5.74 -2.98
C PHE A 73 6.35 6.49 -1.92
N ASP A 74 6.39 7.81 -1.98
CA ASP A 74 5.86 8.67 -0.92
C ASP A 74 4.38 8.48 -0.65
N THR A 75 3.56 8.34 -1.70
CA THR A 75 2.11 8.16 -1.54
C THR A 75 1.78 6.87 -0.80
N ALA A 76 2.40 5.75 -1.16
CA ALA A 76 2.20 4.48 -0.48
C ALA A 76 2.76 4.52 0.94
N THR A 77 3.90 5.16 1.14
CA THR A 77 4.51 5.33 2.46
C THR A 77 3.58 6.09 3.40
N ALA A 78 2.99 7.18 2.94
CA ALA A 78 2.02 7.95 3.73
C ALA A 78 0.76 7.13 4.01
N PHE A 79 0.24 6.45 3.01
CA PHE A 79 -0.98 5.64 3.13
C PHE A 79 -0.83 4.53 4.19
N TYR A 80 0.19 3.70 4.06
CA TYR A 80 0.42 2.61 5.01
C TYR A 80 0.89 3.11 6.37
N GLY A 81 1.64 4.22 6.40
CA GLY A 81 2.05 4.87 7.63
C GLY A 81 0.86 5.37 8.44
N ASP A 82 -0.16 5.94 7.78
CA ASP A 82 -1.37 6.39 8.45
C ASP A 82 -2.17 5.22 9.02
N LEU A 83 -2.31 4.13 8.27
CA LEU A 83 -2.98 2.92 8.75
C LEU A 83 -2.26 2.34 9.97
N LEU A 84 -0.94 2.27 9.93
CA LEU A 84 -0.14 1.80 11.06
C LEU A 84 -0.28 2.73 12.26
N GLY A 85 -0.25 4.03 12.03
CA GLY A 85 -0.40 5.03 13.09
C GLY A 85 -1.74 4.96 13.79
N ASP A 86 -2.81 4.65 13.05
CA ASP A 86 -4.14 4.47 13.62
C ASP A 86 -4.25 3.18 14.44
N GLU A 87 -3.60 2.10 14.00
CA GLU A 87 -3.70 0.80 14.65
C GLU A 87 -2.71 0.64 15.82
N GLU A 88 -1.44 0.99 15.61
CA GLU A 88 -0.39 0.86 16.62
C GLU A 88 0.66 1.97 16.45
N PRO A 89 0.39 3.17 17.01
CA PRO A 89 1.30 4.32 16.85
C PRO A 89 2.74 4.07 17.27
N ALA A 90 2.94 3.20 18.26
CA ALA A 90 4.28 2.90 18.78
C ALA A 90 5.19 2.21 17.77
N LEU A 91 4.63 1.62 16.71
CA LEU A 91 5.41 0.95 15.68
C LEU A 91 5.87 1.88 14.56
N VAL A 92 5.30 3.08 14.44
CA VAL A 92 5.61 3.99 13.31
C VAL A 92 7.10 4.34 13.27
N ALA A 93 7.66 4.81 14.35
CA ALA A 93 9.07 5.20 14.40
C ALA A 93 10.04 4.02 14.25
N PRO A 94 9.83 2.86 14.95
CA PRO A 94 10.70 1.71 14.76
C PRO A 94 10.68 1.15 13.33
N VAL A 95 9.54 1.14 12.67
CA VAL A 95 9.43 0.68 11.28
C VAL A 95 10.19 1.62 10.34
N ALA A 96 10.04 2.93 10.51
CA ALA A 96 10.78 3.91 9.72
C ALA A 96 12.29 3.78 9.92
N ALA A 97 12.74 3.58 11.16
CA ALA A 97 14.14 3.39 11.47
C ALA A 97 14.70 2.10 10.84
N ALA A 98 13.94 1.01 10.89
CA ALA A 98 14.34 -0.26 10.30
C ALA A 98 14.44 -0.14 8.77
N ALA A 99 13.50 0.53 8.13
CA ALA A 99 13.51 0.75 6.68
C ALA A 99 14.73 1.60 6.28
N ALA A 100 15.01 2.67 7.00
CA ALA A 100 16.17 3.52 6.74
C ALA A 100 17.49 2.75 6.87
N ALA A 101 17.61 1.89 7.89
CA ALA A 101 18.79 1.06 8.11
C ALA A 101 18.96 -0.03 7.04
N SER A 102 17.88 -0.48 6.43
CA SER A 102 17.90 -1.55 5.43
C SER A 102 17.94 -1.04 3.99
N ALA A 103 17.74 0.26 3.78
CA ALA A 103 17.67 0.85 2.45
C ALA A 103 19.01 0.67 1.70
N THR A 104 18.92 0.18 0.47
CA THR A 104 20.08 -0.01 -0.39
C THR A 104 19.75 0.43 -1.82
N SER A 105 20.80 0.67 -2.61
CA SER A 105 20.65 0.91 -4.03
C SER A 105 21.00 -0.36 -4.79
N GLY A 106 20.06 -0.83 -5.59
CA GLY A 106 20.29 -2.03 -6.36
C GLY A 106 19.76 -3.30 -5.68
N PRO A 107 20.09 -4.48 -6.18
CA PRO A 107 21.24 -4.80 -7.01
C PRO A 107 21.04 -4.43 -8.48
N TYR A 108 21.92 -3.54 -8.97
CA TYR A 108 22.02 -3.29 -10.39
C TYR A 108 23.05 -4.28 -10.93
N GLY A 109 22.59 -5.36 -11.51
CA GLY A 109 23.46 -6.32 -12.14
C GLY A 109 24.06 -5.76 -13.44
N LEU A 110 25.16 -6.35 -13.87
CA LEU A 110 25.67 -6.10 -15.20
C LEU A 110 24.79 -6.90 -16.18
N TYR A 111 23.84 -6.19 -16.81
CA TYR A 111 23.01 -6.81 -17.84
C TYR A 111 23.81 -6.81 -19.14
N ARG A 112 23.92 -7.98 -19.76
CA ARG A 112 24.43 -8.06 -21.13
C ARG A 112 23.30 -7.67 -22.07
N GLU A 113 23.57 -6.70 -22.92
CA GLU A 113 22.66 -6.32 -24.00
C GLU A 113 22.61 -7.44 -25.05
#